data_565ca85bb9032c932d132848823f0857
#
_entry.id   565ca85bb9032c932d132848823f0857
#
_cell.length_a   1.000
_cell.length_b   1.000
_cell.length_c   1.000
_cell.angle_alpha   90.00
_cell.angle_beta   90.00
_cell.angle_gamma   90.00
#
_symmetry.space_group_name_H-M   'P 1'
#
loop_
_entity.id
_entity.type
_entity.pdbx_description
1 polymer ?
#
loop_
_entity_poly.entity_id
_entity_poly.type
_entity_poly.pdbx_seq_one_letter_code
_entity_poly.pdbx_strand_id
1 'polypeptide(L)'
;EIAKLHLLFKHCSLRRGDKIAVIGKNNARWCIAYMATITYGAIIVPILQDFNPNDVHHIVNHSESVFLFTSDTIWEEERLTGIRAVFSLTDFRCLHQRDGETVQKFLKHIDQYMTDTYPKGFRKEDVLYTTLSNDKVMLLNYTSGTTGFSKGVMLTGNNLAGNVTFGIRTELLKKGDKVLSFLPLAHAYGCAFDFLTATAVG
;
A
#
# COMPACT_ATOMS: atom_id res chain seq x y z
N GLU A 1 -0.27 -11.38 7.56
CA GLU A 1 0.18 -10.94 6.24
C GLU A 1 0.98 -9.62 6.31
N ILE A 2 0.53 -8.56 7.04
CA ILE A 2 1.28 -7.30 7.17
C ILE A 2 2.72 -7.57 7.66
N ALA A 3 2.90 -8.39 8.69
CA ALA A 3 4.22 -8.76 9.20
C ALA A 3 5.10 -9.46 8.14
N LYS A 4 4.52 -10.32 7.30
CA LYS A 4 5.25 -10.94 6.17
C LYS A 4 5.74 -9.89 5.18
N LEU A 5 4.90 -8.90 4.84
CA LEU A 5 5.33 -7.79 3.98
C LEU A 5 6.40 -6.92 4.65
N HIS A 6 6.33 -6.69 5.97
CA HIS A 6 7.39 -5.98 6.69
C HIS A 6 8.73 -6.73 6.62
N LEU A 7 8.73 -8.07 6.75
CA LEU A 7 9.94 -8.89 6.58
C LEU A 7 10.48 -8.79 5.16
N LEU A 8 9.60 -8.82 4.14
CA LEU A 8 9.97 -8.62 2.74
C LEU A 8 10.59 -7.23 2.53
N PHE A 9 9.96 -6.17 3.03
CA PHE A 9 10.47 -4.80 2.91
C PHE A 9 11.83 -4.65 3.56
N LYS A 10 12.02 -5.23 4.75
CA LYS A 10 13.31 -5.25 5.44
C LYS A 10 14.37 -6.03 4.65
N HIS A 11 14.02 -7.20 4.13
CA HIS A 11 14.91 -8.02 3.29
C HIS A 11 15.38 -7.25 2.05
N CYS A 12 14.47 -6.54 1.40
CA CYS A 12 14.78 -5.70 0.25
C CYS A 12 15.42 -4.36 0.63
N SER A 13 15.80 -4.15 1.88
CA SER A 13 16.40 -2.88 2.36
C SER A 13 15.57 -1.65 1.99
N LEU A 14 14.24 -1.77 2.08
CA LEU A 14 13.33 -0.64 1.91
C LEU A 14 13.57 0.38 3.01
N ARG A 15 13.63 1.66 2.65
CA ARG A 15 13.85 2.77 3.59
C ARG A 15 12.54 3.43 3.96
N ARG A 16 12.50 4.06 5.11
CA ARG A 16 11.40 4.96 5.48
C ARG A 16 11.32 6.09 4.46
N GLY A 17 10.10 6.39 3.99
CA GLY A 17 9.87 7.39 2.94
C GLY A 17 10.02 6.88 1.51
N ASP A 18 10.50 5.65 1.29
CA ASP A 18 10.39 5.03 -0.03
C ASP A 18 8.92 4.89 -0.42
N LYS A 19 8.62 4.98 -1.71
CA LYS A 19 7.25 4.95 -2.20
C LYS A 19 6.92 3.57 -2.74
N ILE A 20 5.71 3.11 -2.41
CA ILE A 20 5.14 1.85 -2.89
C ILE A 20 3.82 2.16 -3.59
N ALA A 21 3.74 1.85 -4.88
CA ALA A 21 2.52 2.00 -5.65
C ALA A 21 1.61 0.77 -5.49
N VAL A 22 0.30 1.00 -5.49
CA VAL A 22 -0.72 -0.04 -5.50
C VAL A 22 -1.82 0.28 -6.50
N ILE A 23 -2.12 -0.65 -7.41
CA ILE A 23 -3.18 -0.53 -8.41
C ILE A 23 -3.96 -1.83 -8.52
N GLY A 24 -5.29 -1.76 -8.41
CA GLY A 24 -6.17 -2.92 -8.54
C GLY A 24 -7.54 -2.69 -7.95
N LYS A 25 -8.42 -3.69 -8.14
CA LYS A 25 -9.77 -3.70 -7.55
C LYS A 25 -9.71 -3.81 -6.04
N ASN A 26 -10.77 -3.32 -5.39
CA ASN A 26 -10.96 -3.49 -3.95
C ASN A 26 -10.86 -4.96 -3.56
N ASN A 27 -9.90 -5.29 -2.71
CA ASN A 27 -9.75 -6.62 -2.12
C ASN A 27 -8.91 -6.54 -0.83
N ALA A 28 -8.93 -7.60 -0.04
CA ALA A 28 -8.21 -7.65 1.23
C ALA A 28 -6.69 -7.44 1.07
N ARG A 29 -6.08 -7.93 0.00
CA ARG A 29 -4.64 -7.78 -0.22
C ARG A 29 -4.25 -6.36 -0.60
N TRP A 30 -5.12 -5.63 -1.29
CA TRP A 30 -4.95 -4.20 -1.50
C TRP A 30 -4.87 -3.46 -0.14
N CYS A 31 -5.80 -3.75 0.77
CA CYS A 31 -5.80 -3.19 2.12
C CYS A 31 -4.55 -3.59 2.91
N ILE A 32 -4.12 -4.85 2.81
CA ILE A 32 -2.91 -5.36 3.47
C ILE A 32 -1.66 -4.64 2.94
N ALA A 33 -1.51 -4.50 1.63
CA ALA A 33 -0.39 -3.79 1.02
C ALA A 33 -0.36 -2.31 1.46
N TYR A 34 -1.53 -1.64 1.48
CA TYR A 34 -1.67 -0.28 1.97
C TYR A 34 -1.21 -0.17 3.44
N MET A 35 -1.79 -0.99 4.32
CA MET A 35 -1.46 -0.95 5.76
C MET A 35 0.01 -1.33 6.01
N ALA A 36 0.52 -2.35 5.34
CA ALA A 36 1.93 -2.72 5.45
C ALA A 36 2.85 -1.56 5.08
N THR A 37 2.51 -0.82 4.02
CA THR A 37 3.30 0.33 3.56
C THR A 37 3.34 1.44 4.62
N ILE A 38 2.20 1.92 5.07
CA ILE A 38 2.14 3.05 6.01
C ILE A 38 2.68 2.68 7.40
N THR A 39 2.42 1.45 7.88
CA THR A 39 2.90 0.99 9.19
C THR A 39 4.40 0.68 9.19
N TYR A 40 4.99 0.38 8.04
CA TYR A 40 6.45 0.30 7.88
C TYR A 40 7.13 1.68 7.91
N GLY A 41 6.41 2.73 7.57
CA GLY A 41 6.94 4.09 7.42
C GLY A 41 7.36 4.42 5.99
N ALA A 42 6.90 3.66 5.02
CA ALA A 42 6.96 3.98 3.60
C ALA A 42 5.74 4.83 3.19
N ILE A 43 5.78 5.43 2.01
CA ILE A 43 4.72 6.26 1.46
C ILE A 43 3.91 5.44 0.47
N ILE A 44 2.61 5.35 0.70
CA ILE A 44 1.71 4.66 -0.23
C ILE A 44 1.31 5.55 -1.40
N VAL A 45 1.27 5.00 -2.61
CA VAL A 45 0.83 5.65 -3.85
C VAL A 45 -0.32 4.83 -4.43
N PRO A 46 -1.56 5.05 -3.97
CA PRO A 46 -2.72 4.36 -4.51
C PRO A 46 -3.06 4.92 -5.89
N ILE A 47 -3.21 4.04 -6.87
CA ILE A 47 -3.51 4.39 -8.26
C ILE A 47 -4.89 3.84 -8.61
N LEU A 48 -5.75 4.68 -9.18
CA LEU A 48 -7.06 4.25 -9.66
C LEU A 48 -6.88 3.23 -10.79
N GLN A 49 -7.60 2.10 -10.69
CA GLN A 49 -7.51 1.02 -11.67
C GLN A 49 -7.96 1.42 -13.08
N ASP A 50 -8.80 2.45 -13.18
CA ASP A 50 -9.37 2.93 -14.43
C ASP A 50 -8.46 3.93 -15.15
N PHE A 51 -7.30 4.26 -14.59
CA PHE A 51 -6.29 5.06 -15.28
C PHE A 51 -5.71 4.25 -16.45
N ASN A 52 -5.46 4.95 -17.56
CA ASN A 52 -4.84 4.31 -18.71
C ASN A 52 -3.37 3.93 -18.41
N PRO A 53 -2.77 2.97 -19.14
CA PRO A 53 -1.40 2.52 -18.89
C PRO A 53 -0.36 3.65 -18.88
N ASN A 54 -0.51 4.66 -19.75
CA ASN A 54 0.43 5.78 -19.80
C ASN A 54 0.41 6.61 -18.51
N ASP A 55 -0.81 6.87 -17.96
CA ASP A 55 -0.96 7.57 -16.69
C ASP A 55 -0.39 6.75 -15.53
N VAL A 56 -0.61 5.43 -15.53
CA VAL A 56 -0.05 4.55 -14.49
C VAL A 56 1.47 4.58 -14.53
N HIS A 57 2.09 4.43 -15.72
CA HIS A 57 3.53 4.52 -15.87
C HIS A 57 4.07 5.89 -15.45
N HIS A 58 3.37 6.97 -15.83
CA HIS A 58 3.74 8.31 -15.39
C HIS A 58 3.71 8.43 -13.87
N ILE A 59 2.64 7.98 -13.21
CA ILE A 59 2.48 8.06 -11.75
C ILE A 59 3.57 7.26 -11.04
N VAL A 60 3.81 6.02 -11.47
CA VAL A 60 4.83 5.14 -10.86
C VAL A 60 6.22 5.78 -10.97
N ASN A 61 6.57 6.30 -12.14
CA ASN A 61 7.86 6.93 -12.38
C ASN A 61 7.99 8.29 -11.66
N HIS A 62 6.97 9.15 -11.76
CA HIS A 62 6.96 10.48 -11.14
C HIS A 62 6.97 10.41 -9.60
N SER A 63 6.27 9.43 -9.03
CA SER A 63 6.32 9.19 -7.59
C SER A 63 7.64 8.59 -7.12
N GLU A 64 8.49 8.13 -8.03
CA GLU A 64 9.70 7.37 -7.72
C GLU A 64 9.39 6.11 -6.90
N SER A 65 8.28 5.42 -7.21
CA SER A 65 7.92 4.20 -6.52
C SER A 65 8.94 3.10 -6.77
N VAL A 66 9.36 2.43 -5.70
CA VAL A 66 10.35 1.35 -5.77
C VAL A 66 9.71 -0.03 -5.86
N PHE A 67 8.48 -0.18 -5.36
CA PHE A 67 7.65 -1.38 -5.51
C PHE A 67 6.29 -1.03 -6.10
N LEU A 68 5.73 -2.01 -6.81
CA LEU A 68 4.37 -1.94 -7.36
C LEU A 68 3.61 -3.21 -6.98
N PHE A 69 2.45 -3.05 -6.34
CA PHE A 69 1.46 -4.11 -6.17
C PHE A 69 0.36 -3.95 -7.21
N THR A 70 0.09 -5.00 -8.01
CA THR A 70 -0.87 -4.94 -9.12
C THR A 70 -1.68 -6.22 -9.26
N SER A 71 -2.83 -6.16 -9.94
CA SER A 71 -3.73 -7.30 -10.21
C SER A 71 -3.26 -8.13 -11.40
N ASP A 72 -2.10 -8.82 -11.30
CA ASP A 72 -1.54 -9.71 -12.32
C ASP A 72 -1.29 -9.09 -13.70
N THR A 73 -1.53 -7.81 -13.86
CA THR A 73 -1.22 -7.07 -15.08
C THR A 73 0.24 -6.65 -15.02
N ILE A 74 1.05 -7.17 -15.94
CA ILE A 74 2.45 -6.74 -16.08
C ILE A 74 2.45 -5.51 -16.98
N TRP A 75 2.88 -4.38 -16.42
CA TRP A 75 3.09 -3.15 -17.16
C TRP A 75 4.43 -3.23 -17.93
N GLU A 76 4.54 -2.50 -19.01
CA GLU A 76 5.75 -2.47 -19.81
C GLU A 76 6.97 -2.07 -18.97
N GLU A 77 7.88 -3.00 -18.73
CA GLU A 77 8.99 -2.85 -17.77
C GLU A 77 9.96 -1.73 -18.18
N GLU A 78 10.23 -1.60 -19.46
CA GLU A 78 11.11 -0.58 -20.01
C GLU A 78 10.59 0.84 -19.77
N ARG A 79 9.32 1.00 -19.45
CA ARG A 79 8.69 2.27 -19.10
C ARG A 79 8.67 2.55 -17.59
N LEU A 80 9.00 1.55 -16.77
CA LEU A 80 9.05 1.65 -15.33
C LEU A 80 10.47 1.92 -14.86
N THR A 81 10.81 3.18 -14.64
CA THR A 81 12.12 3.59 -14.11
C THR A 81 12.09 3.51 -12.58
N GLY A 82 13.13 2.94 -11.97
CA GLY A 82 13.24 2.89 -10.51
C GLY A 82 12.49 1.74 -9.81
N ILE A 83 11.57 1.05 -10.47
CA ILE A 83 10.90 -0.13 -9.90
C ILE A 83 11.94 -1.24 -9.66
N ARG A 84 11.94 -1.78 -8.44
CA ARG A 84 12.81 -2.88 -8.01
C ARG A 84 12.08 -4.22 -8.07
N ALA A 85 10.78 -4.24 -7.71
CA ALA A 85 9.95 -5.43 -7.82
C ALA A 85 8.46 -5.08 -8.02
N VAL A 86 7.75 -6.02 -8.67
CA VAL A 86 6.30 -5.98 -8.89
C VAL A 86 5.69 -7.22 -8.26
N PHE A 87 4.61 -7.04 -7.51
CA PHE A 87 3.92 -8.08 -6.76
C PHE A 87 2.45 -8.21 -7.18
N SER A 88 1.96 -9.44 -7.23
CA SER A 88 0.54 -9.71 -7.47
C SER A 88 -0.32 -9.38 -6.26
N LEU A 89 -1.47 -8.71 -6.48
CA LEU A 89 -2.52 -8.58 -5.48
C LEU A 89 -3.38 -9.84 -5.32
N THR A 90 -3.08 -10.90 -6.09
CA THR A 90 -3.79 -12.18 -5.97
C THR A 90 -3.25 -13.04 -4.82
N ASP A 91 -1.91 -13.03 -4.62
CA ASP A 91 -1.22 -13.89 -3.65
C ASP A 91 0.10 -13.34 -3.12
N PHE A 92 0.46 -12.12 -3.49
CA PHE A 92 1.74 -11.46 -3.21
C PHE A 92 2.98 -12.11 -3.83
N ARG A 93 2.81 -13.03 -4.81
CA ARG A 93 3.97 -13.53 -5.55
C ARG A 93 4.67 -12.41 -6.30
N CYS A 94 5.97 -12.57 -6.49
CA CYS A 94 6.75 -11.66 -7.31
C CYS A 94 6.48 -11.90 -8.79
N LEU A 95 5.96 -10.88 -9.49
CA LEU A 95 5.71 -10.90 -10.94
C LEU A 95 6.96 -10.49 -11.71
N HIS A 96 7.69 -9.52 -11.19
CA HIS A 96 8.94 -9.00 -11.75
C HIS A 96 9.88 -8.55 -10.64
N GLN A 97 11.19 -8.70 -10.87
CA GLN A 97 12.23 -8.13 -10.02
C GLN A 97 13.46 -7.76 -10.86
N ARG A 98 14.08 -6.63 -10.52
CA ARG A 98 15.25 -6.12 -11.28
C ARG A 98 16.56 -6.78 -10.84
N ASP A 99 16.74 -7.05 -9.57
CA ASP A 99 18.01 -7.48 -8.96
C ASP A 99 18.12 -9.00 -8.80
N GLY A 100 17.81 -9.76 -9.85
CA GLY A 100 17.94 -11.21 -9.85
C GLY A 100 16.86 -11.91 -9.01
N GLU A 101 17.14 -13.13 -8.50
CA GLU A 101 16.13 -13.98 -7.85
C GLU A 101 15.91 -13.74 -6.35
N THR A 102 16.47 -12.66 -5.76
CA THR A 102 16.48 -12.45 -4.31
C THR A 102 15.08 -12.39 -3.71
N VAL A 103 14.17 -11.63 -4.33
CA VAL A 103 12.78 -11.46 -3.87
C VAL A 103 12.02 -12.77 -3.96
N GLN A 104 12.09 -13.47 -5.09
CA GLN A 104 11.40 -14.75 -5.29
C GLN A 104 11.91 -15.82 -4.32
N LYS A 105 13.22 -15.90 -4.10
CA LYS A 105 13.81 -16.83 -3.11
C LYS A 105 13.32 -16.53 -1.71
N PHE A 106 13.26 -15.26 -1.34
CA PHE A 106 12.74 -14.84 -0.03
C PHE A 106 11.29 -15.25 0.14
N LEU A 107 10.43 -14.96 -0.84
CA LEU A 107 9.00 -15.29 -0.78
C LEU A 107 8.74 -16.80 -0.68
N LYS A 108 9.55 -17.64 -1.34
CA LYS A 108 9.44 -19.09 -1.19
C LYS A 108 9.65 -19.58 0.26
N HIS A 109 10.42 -18.85 1.04
CA HIS A 109 10.77 -19.23 2.42
C HIS A 109 10.15 -18.28 3.46
N ILE A 110 9.17 -17.48 3.08
CA ILE A 110 8.58 -16.44 3.94
C ILE A 110 8.03 -17.00 5.25
N ASP A 111 7.43 -18.19 5.20
CA ASP A 111 6.89 -18.85 6.40
C ASP A 111 8.01 -19.31 7.35
N GLN A 112 9.15 -19.74 6.81
CA GLN A 112 10.32 -20.06 7.62
C GLN A 112 10.87 -18.79 8.28
N TYR A 113 11.02 -17.69 7.53
CA TYR A 113 11.45 -16.40 8.09
C TYR A 113 10.48 -15.89 9.16
N MET A 114 9.16 -16.10 8.99
CA MET A 114 8.18 -15.78 10.02
C MET A 114 8.40 -16.62 11.29
N THR A 115 8.64 -17.93 11.14
CA THR A 115 8.89 -18.84 12.27
C THR A 115 10.20 -18.48 13.00
N ASP A 116 11.25 -18.18 12.25
CA ASP A 116 12.55 -17.80 12.81
C ASP A 116 12.49 -16.46 13.55
N THR A 117 11.73 -15.51 13.01
CA THR A 117 11.56 -14.19 13.63
C THR A 117 10.61 -14.24 14.83
N TYR A 118 9.58 -15.07 14.75
CA TYR A 118 8.53 -15.20 15.76
C TYR A 118 8.38 -16.67 16.21
N PRO A 119 9.35 -17.24 16.92
CA PRO A 119 9.38 -18.69 17.25
C PRO A 119 8.23 -19.12 18.15
N LYS A 120 7.58 -18.20 18.84
CA LYS A 120 6.37 -18.44 19.66
C LYS A 120 5.06 -18.10 18.94
N GLY A 121 5.12 -17.94 17.60
CA GLY A 121 4.04 -17.39 16.78
C GLY A 121 3.96 -15.86 16.88
N PHE A 122 3.35 -15.24 15.86
CA PHE A 122 3.12 -13.79 15.83
C PHE A 122 2.02 -13.41 16.82
N ARG A 123 2.29 -12.48 17.74
CA ARG A 123 1.40 -12.07 18.82
C ARG A 123 1.12 -10.56 18.75
N LYS A 124 0.19 -10.08 19.54
CA LYS A 124 -0.17 -8.67 19.62
C LYS A 124 1.04 -7.79 19.99
N GLU A 125 1.92 -8.29 20.84
CA GLU A 125 3.12 -7.61 21.30
C GLU A 125 4.16 -7.46 20.20
N ASP A 126 4.10 -8.30 19.17
CA ASP A 126 5.01 -8.28 18.01
C ASP A 126 4.58 -7.27 16.95
N VAL A 127 3.41 -6.64 17.12
CA VAL A 127 2.92 -5.64 16.16
C VAL A 127 3.75 -4.38 16.27
N LEU A 128 4.56 -4.13 15.26
CA LEU A 128 5.39 -2.94 15.16
C LEU A 128 4.74 -1.94 14.19
N TYR A 129 4.60 -0.72 14.68
CA TYR A 129 4.21 0.42 13.86
C TYR A 129 5.37 1.38 13.72
N THR A 130 5.38 2.13 12.63
CA THR A 130 6.33 3.22 12.46
C THR A 130 6.21 4.22 13.62
N THR A 131 7.35 4.73 14.07
CA THR A 131 7.43 5.82 15.05
C THR A 131 7.51 7.19 14.38
N LEU A 132 7.23 7.28 13.07
CA LEU A 132 7.20 8.55 12.37
C LEU A 132 6.09 9.42 12.90
N SER A 133 6.38 10.72 13.04
CA SER A 133 5.39 11.70 13.43
C SER A 133 4.30 11.83 12.36
N ASN A 134 3.07 12.10 12.80
CA ASN A 134 1.90 12.23 11.92
C ASN A 134 1.95 13.46 10.99
N ASP A 135 2.92 14.35 11.16
CA ASP A 135 3.19 15.46 10.23
C ASP A 135 3.93 15.04 8.96
N LYS A 136 4.47 13.81 8.95
CA LYS A 136 5.15 13.27 7.77
C LYS A 136 4.16 12.81 6.69
N VAL A 137 4.57 12.97 5.44
CA VAL A 137 3.82 12.46 4.29
C VAL A 137 3.74 10.94 4.38
N MET A 138 2.53 10.40 4.29
CA MET A 138 2.26 8.95 4.30
C MET A 138 1.60 8.47 3.02
N LEU A 139 1.02 9.37 2.24
CA LEU A 139 0.27 9.04 1.03
C LEU A 139 0.49 10.09 -0.04
N LEU A 140 0.70 9.63 -1.29
CA LEU A 140 0.67 10.46 -2.50
C LEU A 140 -0.56 10.07 -3.31
N ASN A 141 -1.56 10.93 -3.37
CA ASN A 141 -2.77 10.71 -4.15
C ASN A 141 -2.72 11.48 -5.46
N TYR A 142 -2.82 10.78 -6.58
CA TYR A 142 -2.79 11.41 -7.90
C TYR A 142 -4.20 11.71 -8.40
N THR A 143 -4.40 12.92 -8.87
CA THR A 143 -5.66 13.36 -9.49
C THR A 143 -5.46 13.62 -10.97
N SER A 144 -6.49 13.37 -11.78
CA SER A 144 -6.48 13.75 -13.19
C SER A 144 -6.39 15.28 -13.29
N GLY A 145 -5.24 15.77 -13.72
CA GLY A 145 -5.02 17.22 -13.86
C GLY A 145 -5.80 17.78 -15.05
N THR A 146 -6.41 18.94 -14.88
CA THR A 146 -7.05 19.71 -15.98
C THR A 146 -6.06 20.14 -17.07
N THR A 147 -4.76 20.03 -16.79
CA THR A 147 -3.64 20.41 -17.67
C THR A 147 -2.99 19.24 -18.39
N GLY A 148 -3.60 18.03 -18.38
CA GLY A 148 -3.13 16.86 -19.11
C GLY A 148 -2.14 15.96 -18.35
N PHE A 149 -1.61 16.39 -17.20
CA PHE A 149 -0.72 15.56 -16.36
C PHE A 149 -1.32 15.36 -14.98
N SER A 150 -1.25 14.12 -14.46
CA SER A 150 -1.67 13.79 -13.11
C SER A 150 -0.80 14.52 -12.07
N LYS A 151 -1.45 15.16 -11.10
CA LYS A 151 -0.78 15.86 -10.00
C LYS A 151 -0.80 15.03 -8.74
N GLY A 152 0.36 14.86 -8.09
CA GLY A 152 0.47 14.16 -6.81
C GLY A 152 0.16 15.09 -5.64
N VAL A 153 -0.88 14.79 -4.89
CA VAL A 153 -1.26 15.46 -3.64
C VAL A 153 -0.60 14.73 -2.49
N MET A 154 0.23 15.43 -1.72
CA MET A 154 0.89 14.90 -0.53
C MET A 154 -0.04 14.97 0.67
N LEU A 155 -0.35 13.82 1.27
CA LEU A 155 -1.16 13.74 2.48
C LEU A 155 -0.33 13.20 3.65
N THR A 156 -0.43 13.88 4.78
CA THR A 156 0.25 13.51 6.02
C THR A 156 -0.58 12.53 6.84
N GLY A 157 0.04 11.91 7.85
CA GLY A 157 -0.68 11.10 8.83
C GLY A 157 -1.80 11.90 9.54
N ASN A 158 -1.59 13.21 9.79
CA ASN A 158 -2.62 14.06 10.38
C ASN A 158 -3.83 14.24 9.45
N ASN A 159 -3.63 14.33 8.14
CA ASN A 159 -4.75 14.40 7.18
C ASN A 159 -5.58 13.11 7.22
N LEU A 160 -4.91 11.95 7.24
CA LEU A 160 -5.60 10.65 7.32
C LEU A 160 -6.33 10.49 8.66
N ALA A 161 -5.65 10.78 9.77
CA ALA A 161 -6.22 10.68 11.11
C ALA A 161 -7.40 11.64 11.32
N GLY A 162 -7.34 12.84 10.73
CA GLY A 162 -8.44 13.80 10.76
C GLY A 162 -9.71 13.25 10.11
N ASN A 163 -9.58 12.64 8.92
CA ASN A 163 -10.72 12.02 8.23
C ASN A 163 -11.29 10.82 9.00
N VAL A 164 -10.43 9.95 9.54
CA VAL A 164 -10.85 8.81 10.36
C VAL A 164 -11.57 9.29 11.64
N THR A 165 -11.00 10.29 12.32
CA THR A 165 -11.63 10.89 13.52
C THR A 165 -12.98 11.50 13.19
N PHE A 166 -13.12 12.20 12.08
CA PHE A 166 -14.41 12.70 11.60
C PHE A 166 -15.39 11.56 11.37
N GLY A 167 -14.99 10.52 10.62
CA GLY A 167 -15.83 9.36 10.34
C GLY A 167 -16.32 8.64 11.60
N ILE A 168 -15.45 8.48 12.61
CA ILE A 168 -15.84 7.88 13.91
C ILE A 168 -16.86 8.79 14.64
N ARG A 169 -16.63 10.10 14.66
CA ARG A 169 -17.50 11.07 15.36
C ARG A 169 -18.88 11.21 14.73
N THR A 170 -19.05 10.85 13.47
CA THR A 170 -20.37 10.86 12.83
C THR A 170 -21.27 9.73 13.30
N GLU A 171 -20.71 8.71 13.97
CA GLU A 171 -21.43 7.53 14.49
C GLU A 171 -22.26 6.78 13.42
N LEU A 172 -21.92 6.98 12.14
CA LEU A 172 -22.59 6.30 11.02
C LEU A 172 -22.27 4.82 10.95
N LEU A 173 -21.11 4.42 11.50
CA LEU A 173 -20.65 3.04 11.56
C LEU A 173 -20.46 2.61 13.01
N LYS A 174 -20.93 1.41 13.33
CA LYS A 174 -20.76 0.76 14.63
C LYS A 174 -19.98 -0.55 14.46
N LYS A 175 -19.35 -0.99 15.53
CA LYS A 175 -18.63 -2.26 15.53
C LYS A 175 -19.54 -3.41 15.09
N GLY A 176 -19.07 -4.16 14.10
CA GLY A 176 -19.80 -5.29 13.51
C GLY A 176 -20.73 -4.92 12.36
N ASP A 177 -20.87 -3.65 12.01
CA ASP A 177 -21.62 -3.24 10.83
C ASP A 177 -20.98 -3.77 9.55
N LYS A 178 -21.81 -3.99 8.53
CA LYS A 178 -21.36 -4.40 7.19
C LYS A 178 -21.40 -3.21 6.26
N VAL A 179 -20.26 -2.90 5.67
CA VAL A 179 -20.10 -1.79 4.72
C VAL A 179 -20.04 -2.33 3.29
N LEU A 180 -20.86 -1.80 2.40
CA LEU A 180 -20.74 -2.06 0.97
C LEU A 180 -19.71 -1.09 0.37
N SER A 181 -18.49 -1.56 0.16
CA SER A 181 -17.41 -0.78 -0.44
C SER A 181 -17.43 -0.93 -1.95
N PHE A 182 -18.10 -0.02 -2.66
CA PHE A 182 -18.19 0.01 -4.12
C PHE A 182 -17.30 1.11 -4.74
N LEU A 183 -16.93 2.12 -3.96
CA LEU A 183 -15.98 3.13 -4.41
C LEU A 183 -14.55 2.55 -4.45
N PRO A 184 -13.72 2.92 -5.45
CA PRO A 184 -12.33 2.51 -5.46
C PRO A 184 -11.62 2.95 -4.18
N LEU A 185 -10.94 2.01 -3.49
CA LEU A 185 -10.16 2.34 -2.28
C LEU A 185 -8.95 3.23 -2.59
N ALA A 186 -8.53 3.30 -3.84
CA ALA A 186 -7.53 4.26 -4.29
C ALA A 186 -8.07 5.71 -4.35
N HIS A 187 -9.40 5.89 -4.33
CA HIS A 187 -10.01 7.22 -4.22
C HIS A 187 -10.03 7.68 -2.77
N ALA A 188 -9.72 8.96 -2.52
CA ALA A 188 -9.60 9.51 -1.16
C ALA A 188 -10.83 9.24 -0.26
N TYR A 189 -12.04 9.34 -0.80
CA TYR A 189 -13.27 9.08 -0.05
C TYR A 189 -13.40 7.59 0.34
N GLY A 190 -13.26 6.67 -0.62
CA GLY A 190 -13.30 5.22 -0.36
C GLY A 190 -12.21 4.79 0.63
N CYS A 191 -10.99 5.33 0.47
CA CYS A 191 -9.90 5.09 1.42
C CYS A 191 -10.27 5.55 2.85
N ALA A 192 -10.75 6.78 3.00
CA ALA A 192 -11.00 7.36 4.31
C ALA A 192 -12.19 6.69 5.03
N PHE A 193 -13.30 6.46 4.33
CA PHE A 193 -14.57 6.06 4.97
C PHE A 193 -14.88 4.57 4.83
N ASP A 194 -14.73 3.98 3.62
CA ASP A 194 -15.03 2.56 3.43
C ASP A 194 -13.93 1.66 4.03
N PHE A 195 -12.69 2.15 4.10
CA PHE A 195 -11.55 1.35 4.57
C PHE A 195 -11.03 1.80 5.94
N LEU A 196 -10.43 3.00 6.04
CA LEU A 196 -9.72 3.38 7.27
C LEU A 196 -10.68 3.59 8.45
N THR A 197 -11.80 4.28 8.25
CA THR A 197 -12.82 4.49 9.31
C THR A 197 -13.46 3.17 9.69
N ALA A 198 -13.87 2.34 8.73
CA ALA A 198 -14.46 1.04 9.01
C ALA A 198 -13.48 0.13 9.79
N THR A 199 -12.18 0.12 9.41
CA THR A 199 -11.15 -0.62 10.15
C THR A 199 -10.94 -0.09 11.57
N ALA A 200 -11.05 1.23 11.79
CA ALA A 200 -10.84 1.85 13.10
C ALA A 200 -12.03 1.64 14.05
N VAL A 201 -13.24 1.47 13.51
CA VAL A 201 -14.45 1.17 14.29
C VAL A 201 -14.49 -0.32 14.70
N GLY A 202 -13.98 -1.23 13.88
CA GLY A 202 -13.87 -2.69 14.17
C GLY A 202 -15.01 -3.49 13.59
#